data_7ccdda24dfc3f2b358fc7669d33f1af1
#
_entry.id   7ccdda24dfc3f2b358fc7669d33f1af1
#
_cell.length_a   1.000
_cell.length_b   1.000
_cell.length_c   1.000
_cell.angle_alpha   90.00
_cell.angle_beta   90.00
_cell.angle_gamma   90.00
#
_symmetry.space_group_name_H-M   'P 1'
#
loop_
_entity.id
_entity.type
_entity.pdbx_description
1 polymer ?
#
loop_
_entity_poly.entity_id
_entity_poly.type
_entity_poly.pdbx_seq_one_letter_code
_entity_poly.pdbx_strand_id
1 'polypeptide(L)'
;MEKYDVVIIGGGSAGLAALRQLSSLGKQAVLLEAGEKVGSKNISGGILYSKKPKKSRTYNVDDIYENFLSEAPFERKITKYILHATSKDKVFSIDLTAAHNYESNFGCSVLLGKLNRWFAKQADEAAQKQGGGVVQGVHAKSVRWEGERTIVETNELEEIETKAIIAADGVNSEIAFLTGARQKFSPRQLYQGVKVVVKLPEDIMNERFSMGGDDGAAHLFAGDVTLGHIGGGFLYTNRDTLSLGAVYHLDSLLENPVEPYELVNALLRNPMVSGLVKDEVPVRGEIDRNLPKEEQMRIRFAVTKMIKNWTELRDAYYSREQREKLVRDGKYGSADEMNAQMSSLREQMSDKYGIKFETDYVEAEYGAKLVPDGKRCRMERPYFKNVLFVGDAAGRGVFVGPRIEGLNVGIDDAARAATAIARAIDKNNFSDDYLGKYYSQSLEESPYTHDMKAIDKDYLKIFLDAAKGVPKEIINSRYGMVVKMMSSNTLRSFAVGFANILGYDKLLPIIETVDTYVKIPTEIADKFGTTVAPSYSPTIPSIAERIARLKYNDDPNPHIKVLKPTSEFMKKMITLCPTRCYFMEKDGVMIQHEGCIECGTCSEETDWKHPAGEKGISYQYG
;
A
#
# COMPACT_ATOMS: atom_id res chain seq x y z
N MET A 1 6.15 -4.39 36.56
CA MET A 1 5.32 -5.05 35.53
C MET A 1 3.99 -4.32 35.45
N GLU A 2 3.74 -3.66 34.32
CA GLU A 2 2.49 -2.96 34.07
C GLU A 2 1.34 -3.94 33.77
N LYS A 3 0.11 -3.50 33.99
CA LYS A 3 -1.10 -4.35 33.76
C LYS A 3 -2.12 -3.61 32.94
N TYR A 4 -2.59 -4.23 31.86
CA TYR A 4 -3.67 -3.74 31.02
C TYR A 4 -4.70 -4.84 30.76
N ASP A 5 -5.96 -4.46 30.51
CA ASP A 5 -6.95 -5.45 30.10
C ASP A 5 -6.58 -6.06 28.74
N VAL A 6 -6.09 -5.22 27.81
CA VAL A 6 -5.73 -5.64 26.45
C VAL A 6 -4.42 -5.03 26.01
N VAL A 7 -3.55 -5.85 25.42
CA VAL A 7 -2.37 -5.41 24.66
C VAL A 7 -2.65 -5.57 23.17
N ILE A 8 -2.44 -4.50 22.40
CA ILE A 8 -2.51 -4.50 20.94
C ILE A 8 -1.11 -4.40 20.40
N ILE A 9 -0.72 -5.29 19.49
CA ILE A 9 0.62 -5.34 18.91
C ILE A 9 0.56 -4.91 17.45
N GLY A 10 1.18 -3.76 17.13
CA GLY A 10 1.25 -3.15 15.81
C GLY A 10 0.35 -1.92 15.65
N GLY A 11 0.95 -0.76 15.33
CA GLY A 11 0.31 0.54 15.15
C GLY A 11 -0.15 0.82 13.70
N GLY A 12 -0.46 -0.22 12.92
CA GLY A 12 -1.12 -0.08 11.63
C GLY A 12 -2.60 0.27 11.79
N SER A 13 -3.30 0.53 10.67
CA SER A 13 -4.72 0.92 10.67
C SER A 13 -5.61 -0.06 11.46
N ALA A 14 -5.34 -1.37 11.41
CA ALA A 14 -6.07 -2.36 12.17
C ALA A 14 -5.86 -2.22 13.69
N GLY A 15 -4.62 -2.12 14.16
CA GLY A 15 -4.33 -1.94 15.59
C GLY A 15 -4.93 -0.67 16.16
N LEU A 16 -4.85 0.44 15.41
CA LEU A 16 -5.45 1.73 15.80
C LEU A 16 -6.98 1.67 15.86
N ALA A 17 -7.61 0.95 14.92
CA ALA A 17 -9.04 0.72 14.95
C ALA A 17 -9.46 -0.14 16.16
N ALA A 18 -8.66 -1.17 16.50
CA ALA A 18 -8.90 -1.97 17.70
C ALA A 18 -8.82 -1.12 18.97
N LEU A 19 -7.79 -0.27 19.10
CA LEU A 19 -7.60 0.60 20.26
C LEU A 19 -8.78 1.58 20.41
N ARG A 20 -9.17 2.24 19.31
CA ARG A 20 -10.30 3.16 19.29
C ARG A 20 -11.61 2.47 19.68
N GLN A 21 -11.84 1.25 19.13
CA GLN A 21 -13.03 0.47 19.44
C GLN A 21 -13.08 0.00 20.90
N LEU A 22 -11.96 -0.52 21.46
CA LEU A 22 -11.87 -0.89 22.87
C LEU A 22 -12.14 0.31 23.79
N SER A 23 -11.56 1.47 23.45
CA SER A 23 -11.78 2.70 24.20
C SER A 23 -13.24 3.13 24.20
N SER A 24 -13.95 3.01 23.06
CA SER A 24 -15.39 3.30 22.96
C SER A 24 -16.25 2.34 23.78
N LEU A 25 -15.73 1.13 24.03
CA LEU A 25 -16.38 0.11 24.88
C LEU A 25 -15.93 0.19 26.36
N GLY A 26 -15.20 1.26 26.75
CA GLY A 26 -14.77 1.50 28.13
C GLY A 26 -13.73 0.50 28.63
N LYS A 27 -12.88 -0.06 27.74
CA LYS A 27 -11.85 -1.04 28.10
C LYS A 27 -10.47 -0.39 28.10
N GLN A 28 -9.65 -0.72 29.10
CA GLN A 28 -8.27 -0.30 29.20
C GLN A 28 -7.40 -1.10 28.23
N ALA A 29 -6.77 -0.43 27.28
CA ALA A 29 -5.90 -1.07 26.31
C ALA A 29 -4.66 -0.24 26.03
N VAL A 30 -3.52 -0.91 25.82
CA VAL A 30 -2.27 -0.32 25.36
C VAL A 30 -1.93 -0.88 23.98
N LEU A 31 -1.50 0.00 23.06
CA LEU A 31 -1.01 -0.37 21.75
C LEU A 31 0.51 -0.18 21.72
N LEU A 32 1.22 -1.22 21.30
CA LEU A 32 2.68 -1.22 21.12
C LEU A 32 3.00 -1.09 19.62
N GLU A 33 3.77 -0.07 19.27
CA GLU A 33 4.27 0.18 17.90
C GLU A 33 5.79 0.08 17.89
N ALA A 34 6.34 -0.75 16.99
CA ALA A 34 7.79 -0.93 16.88
C ALA A 34 8.51 0.32 16.34
N GLY A 35 7.93 1.03 15.40
CA GLY A 35 8.51 2.24 14.83
C GLY A 35 8.57 3.42 15.80
N GLU A 36 9.51 4.35 15.57
CA GLU A 36 9.64 5.60 16.34
C GLU A 36 8.33 6.37 16.40
N LYS A 37 7.61 6.37 15.29
CA LYS A 37 6.27 7.00 15.15
C LYS A 37 5.35 6.08 14.40
N VAL A 38 4.12 6.00 14.84
CA VAL A 38 3.08 5.34 14.08
C VAL A 38 3.07 5.88 12.64
N GLY A 39 3.01 4.99 11.66
CA GLY A 39 2.99 5.33 10.25
C GLY A 39 4.38 5.45 9.60
N SER A 40 5.49 5.52 10.37
CA SER A 40 6.83 5.63 9.80
C SER A 40 7.30 4.38 9.06
N LYS A 41 6.77 3.22 9.40
CA LYS A 41 7.08 1.91 8.81
C LYS A 41 6.02 1.44 7.80
N ASN A 42 4.96 2.21 7.61
CA ASN A 42 3.85 1.81 6.75
C ASN A 42 4.07 2.25 5.30
N ILE A 43 3.71 1.37 4.37
CA ILE A 43 3.60 1.68 2.95
C ILE A 43 2.41 0.90 2.37
N SER A 44 1.66 1.51 1.47
CA SER A 44 0.48 0.92 0.85
C SER A 44 0.28 1.47 -0.56
N GLY A 45 -0.46 0.77 -1.39
CA GLY A 45 -0.97 1.28 -2.67
C GLY A 45 -1.83 2.51 -2.50
N GLY A 46 -2.65 2.54 -1.44
CA GLY A 46 -3.20 3.77 -0.93
C GLY A 46 -4.66 4.08 -1.25
N ILE A 47 -5.56 3.08 -1.35
CA ILE A 47 -7.00 3.36 -1.36
C ILE A 47 -7.67 2.72 -0.15
N LEU A 48 -8.41 3.53 0.60
CA LEU A 48 -9.27 3.11 1.70
C LEU A 48 -10.73 3.15 1.25
N TYR A 49 -11.45 2.06 1.50
CA TYR A 49 -12.87 1.92 1.15
C TYR A 49 -13.75 1.84 2.39
N SER A 50 -15.00 2.35 2.24
CA SER A 50 -16.09 2.14 3.17
C SER A 50 -17.24 1.48 2.43
N LYS A 51 -17.79 0.37 2.98
CA LYS A 51 -18.87 -0.40 2.35
C LYS A 51 -20.20 -0.19 3.05
N LYS A 52 -21.30 -0.09 2.29
CA LYS A 52 -22.67 -0.20 2.83
C LYS A 52 -23.05 -1.66 2.96
N PRO A 53 -23.31 -2.15 4.18
CA PRO A 53 -23.79 -3.51 4.35
C PRO A 53 -25.23 -3.62 3.85
N LYS A 54 -25.54 -4.67 3.09
CA LYS A 54 -26.93 -4.97 2.70
C LYS A 54 -27.71 -5.67 3.80
N LYS A 55 -27.06 -6.45 4.68
CA LYS A 55 -27.72 -7.30 5.70
C LYS A 55 -26.93 -7.50 7.01
N SER A 56 -25.69 -7.08 7.11
CA SER A 56 -24.85 -7.30 8.30
C SER A 56 -24.19 -6.02 8.76
N ARG A 57 -23.83 -5.94 10.05
CA ARG A 57 -23.05 -4.82 10.58
C ARG A 57 -21.64 -4.86 10.01
N THR A 58 -21.21 -3.75 9.43
CA THR A 58 -19.82 -3.50 9.01
C THR A 58 -19.23 -2.47 9.96
N TYR A 59 -17.96 -2.62 10.30
CA TYR A 59 -17.22 -1.60 11.00
C TYR A 59 -16.34 -0.88 9.97
N ASN A 60 -16.89 0.11 9.32
CA ASN A 60 -16.14 0.97 8.42
C ASN A 60 -15.30 1.97 9.20
N VAL A 61 -14.36 2.61 8.53
CA VAL A 61 -13.51 3.64 9.13
C VAL A 61 -14.34 4.80 9.68
N ASP A 62 -15.41 5.19 9.00
CA ASP A 62 -16.36 6.24 9.42
C ASP A 62 -17.29 5.82 10.56
N ASP A 63 -17.46 4.51 10.83
CA ASP A 63 -18.16 4.01 12.02
C ASP A 63 -17.26 4.07 13.27
N ILE A 64 -15.94 3.95 13.11
CA ILE A 64 -14.95 3.90 14.19
C ILE A 64 -14.44 5.32 14.51
N TYR A 65 -14.25 6.13 13.47
CA TYR A 65 -13.80 7.52 13.55
C TYR A 65 -14.90 8.45 13.03
N GLU A 66 -15.76 8.94 13.91
CA GLU A 66 -16.97 9.70 13.60
C GLU A 66 -16.74 10.91 12.67
N ASN A 67 -15.59 11.60 12.84
CA ASN A 67 -15.21 12.78 12.04
C ASN A 67 -14.30 12.44 10.85
N PHE A 68 -14.24 11.16 10.43
CA PHE A 68 -13.31 10.75 9.37
C PHE A 68 -13.42 11.59 8.11
N LEU A 69 -14.62 11.78 7.58
CA LEU A 69 -14.83 12.50 6.31
C LEU A 69 -14.51 14.00 6.39
N SER A 70 -14.57 14.60 7.58
CA SER A 70 -14.34 16.04 7.79
C SER A 70 -12.94 16.37 8.29
N GLU A 71 -12.26 15.47 8.99
CA GLU A 71 -11.01 15.75 9.70
C GLU A 71 -9.83 14.87 9.29
N ALA A 72 -10.08 13.66 8.76
CA ALA A 72 -9.01 12.78 8.37
C ALA A 72 -8.23 13.33 7.17
N PRO A 73 -6.89 13.18 7.18
CA PRO A 73 -6.05 13.67 6.10
C PRO A 73 -6.03 12.69 4.90
N PHE A 74 -7.22 12.32 4.38
CA PHE A 74 -7.27 11.61 3.11
C PHE A 74 -6.89 12.55 1.96
N GLU A 75 -6.41 11.98 0.88
CA GLU A 75 -5.88 12.77 -0.22
C GLU A 75 -6.99 13.21 -1.19
N ARG A 76 -7.68 12.27 -1.84
CA ARG A 76 -8.78 12.56 -2.76
C ARG A 76 -9.88 11.51 -2.64
N LYS A 77 -11.12 11.91 -2.94
CA LYS A 77 -12.23 10.97 -3.10
C LYS A 77 -12.14 10.34 -4.48
N ILE A 78 -12.01 9.02 -4.54
CA ILE A 78 -11.92 8.32 -5.82
C ILE A 78 -13.29 8.28 -6.49
N THR A 79 -13.41 9.02 -7.57
CA THR A 79 -14.62 9.13 -8.38
C THR A 79 -14.49 8.49 -9.76
N LYS A 80 -13.27 8.12 -10.15
CA LYS A 80 -12.97 7.45 -11.43
C LYS A 80 -12.17 6.18 -11.20
N TYR A 81 -12.60 5.09 -11.82
CA TYR A 81 -11.90 3.80 -11.88
C TYR A 81 -11.72 3.38 -13.32
N ILE A 82 -10.48 3.28 -13.78
CA ILE A 82 -10.17 2.95 -15.17
C ILE A 82 -9.19 1.77 -15.20
N LEU A 83 -9.53 0.73 -15.94
CA LEU A 83 -8.65 -0.39 -16.24
C LEU A 83 -8.04 -0.22 -17.63
N HIS A 84 -6.73 -0.33 -17.72
CA HIS A 84 -5.97 -0.24 -18.95
C HIS A 84 -5.36 -1.59 -19.29
N ALA A 85 -5.70 -2.12 -20.44
CA ALA A 85 -4.97 -3.19 -21.11
C ALA A 85 -3.87 -2.55 -21.96
N THR A 86 -2.62 -3.02 -21.82
CA THR A 86 -1.44 -2.40 -22.44
C THR A 86 -0.68 -3.37 -23.33
N SER A 87 -0.13 -2.85 -24.44
CA SER A 87 0.82 -3.55 -25.30
C SER A 87 1.74 -2.53 -25.97
N LYS A 88 3.01 -2.52 -25.61
CA LYS A 88 4.02 -1.57 -26.11
C LYS A 88 3.54 -0.11 -26.01
N ASP A 89 3.10 0.44 -27.13
CA ASP A 89 2.60 1.81 -27.28
C ASP A 89 1.08 1.88 -27.41
N LYS A 90 0.38 0.74 -27.29
CA LYS A 90 -1.08 0.67 -27.41
C LYS A 90 -1.76 0.49 -26.07
N VAL A 91 -2.84 1.20 -25.87
CA VAL A 91 -3.65 1.13 -24.66
C VAL A 91 -5.13 1.03 -25.01
N PHE A 92 -5.80 0.06 -24.39
CA PHE A 92 -7.25 -0.06 -24.42
C PHE A 92 -7.80 0.16 -23.02
N SER A 93 -8.66 1.16 -22.84
CA SER A 93 -9.16 1.59 -21.54
C SER A 93 -10.62 1.23 -21.34
N ILE A 94 -10.94 0.73 -20.15
CA ILE A 94 -12.31 0.40 -19.72
C ILE A 94 -12.63 1.22 -18.47
N ASP A 95 -13.73 1.98 -18.52
CA ASP A 95 -14.25 2.70 -17.36
C ASP A 95 -15.04 1.74 -16.46
N LEU A 96 -14.49 1.49 -15.26
CA LEU A 96 -15.08 0.65 -14.21
C LEU A 96 -15.82 1.45 -13.14
N THR A 97 -15.95 2.78 -13.29
CA THR A 97 -16.47 3.68 -12.25
C THR A 97 -17.87 3.26 -11.79
N ALA A 98 -18.78 2.96 -12.73
CA ALA A 98 -20.14 2.54 -12.39
C ALA A 98 -20.20 1.21 -11.62
N ALA A 99 -19.33 0.25 -11.98
CA ALA A 99 -19.23 -1.04 -11.30
C ALA A 99 -18.65 -0.88 -9.89
N HIS A 100 -17.69 0.02 -9.71
CA HIS A 100 -17.04 0.26 -8.44
C HIS A 100 -17.94 1.00 -7.44
N ASN A 101 -18.61 2.06 -7.87
CA ASN A 101 -19.44 2.91 -7.01
C ASN A 101 -20.71 2.23 -6.50
N TYR A 102 -21.10 1.10 -7.08
CA TYR A 102 -22.30 0.37 -6.68
C TYR A 102 -22.24 -0.23 -5.28
N GLU A 103 -21.03 -0.60 -4.80
CA GLU A 103 -20.84 -1.36 -3.56
C GLU A 103 -20.17 -0.58 -2.43
N SER A 104 -19.65 0.62 -2.70
CA SER A 104 -18.91 1.42 -1.72
C SER A 104 -19.67 2.67 -1.32
N ASN A 105 -19.61 3.05 -0.02
CA ASN A 105 -20.05 4.36 0.43
C ASN A 105 -19.13 5.43 -0.13
N PHE A 106 -17.83 5.18 -0.03
CA PHE A 106 -16.77 6.00 -0.60
C PHE A 106 -15.51 5.16 -0.80
N GLY A 107 -14.61 5.64 -1.65
CA GLY A 107 -13.22 5.25 -1.72
C GLY A 107 -12.39 6.52 -1.66
N CYS A 108 -11.31 6.53 -0.89
CA CYS A 108 -10.41 7.68 -0.87
C CYS A 108 -8.96 7.23 -1.01
N SER A 109 -8.17 8.01 -1.75
CA SER A 109 -6.72 7.81 -1.77
C SER A 109 -6.12 8.32 -0.48
N VAL A 110 -5.12 7.60 0.02
CA VAL A 110 -4.46 7.87 1.29
C VAL A 110 -2.96 7.68 1.16
N LEU A 111 -2.22 8.55 1.82
CA LEU A 111 -0.83 8.31 2.17
C LEU A 111 -0.83 7.67 3.55
N LEU A 112 -0.57 6.37 3.61
CA LEU A 112 -0.87 5.55 4.78
C LEU A 112 -0.13 6.00 6.03
N GLY A 113 1.11 6.44 5.90
CA GLY A 113 1.88 6.99 7.01
C GLY A 113 1.23 8.24 7.61
N LYS A 114 0.70 9.14 6.76
CA LYS A 114 0.00 10.36 7.16
C LYS A 114 -1.34 10.03 7.84
N LEU A 115 -2.11 9.11 7.25
CA LEU A 115 -3.39 8.68 7.80
C LEU A 115 -3.23 8.00 9.16
N ASN A 116 -2.27 7.06 9.29
CA ASN A 116 -2.07 6.34 10.54
C ASN A 116 -1.55 7.25 11.67
N ARG A 117 -0.78 8.29 11.38
CA ARG A 117 -0.43 9.32 12.38
C ARG A 117 -1.67 10.05 12.92
N TRP A 118 -2.62 10.37 12.06
CA TRP A 118 -3.90 10.97 12.48
C TRP A 118 -4.74 9.97 13.30
N PHE A 119 -4.86 8.71 12.84
CA PHE A 119 -5.56 7.65 13.58
C PHE A 119 -4.95 7.45 14.97
N ALA A 120 -3.60 7.44 15.06
CA ALA A 120 -2.90 7.26 16.33
C ALA A 120 -3.27 8.35 17.33
N LYS A 121 -3.30 9.61 16.90
CA LYS A 121 -3.72 10.73 17.76
C LYS A 121 -5.15 10.53 18.26
N GLN A 122 -6.10 10.22 17.38
CA GLN A 122 -7.49 10.00 17.75
C GLN A 122 -7.69 8.79 18.67
N ALA A 123 -6.98 7.69 18.41
CA ALA A 123 -7.06 6.48 19.21
C ALA A 123 -6.40 6.66 20.58
N ASP A 124 -5.25 7.34 20.64
CA ASP A 124 -4.52 7.63 21.88
C ASP A 124 -5.32 8.53 22.83
N GLU A 125 -5.88 9.64 22.32
CA GLU A 125 -6.75 10.54 23.09
C GLU A 125 -7.98 9.82 23.68
N ALA A 126 -8.52 8.83 22.95
CA ALA A 126 -9.61 8.00 23.44
C ALA A 126 -9.16 6.98 24.48
N ALA A 127 -8.01 6.35 24.27
CA ALA A 127 -7.46 5.33 25.15
C ALA A 127 -6.98 5.90 26.50
N GLN A 128 -6.40 7.09 26.50
CA GLN A 128 -5.96 7.79 27.72
C GLN A 128 -7.12 8.02 28.70
N LYS A 129 -8.32 8.27 28.21
CA LYS A 129 -9.54 8.40 29.04
C LYS A 129 -9.91 7.09 29.77
N GLN A 130 -9.40 5.97 29.29
CA GLN A 130 -9.61 4.63 29.86
C GLN A 130 -8.34 4.11 30.59
N GLY A 131 -7.31 4.95 30.78
CA GLY A 131 -6.03 4.57 31.39
C GLY A 131 -5.11 3.73 30.48
N GLY A 132 -5.34 3.77 29.17
CA GLY A 132 -4.50 3.14 28.14
C GLY A 132 -3.74 4.16 27.31
N GLY A 133 -3.31 3.78 26.10
CA GLY A 133 -2.62 4.66 25.19
C GLY A 133 -1.83 3.98 24.08
N VAL A 134 -1.09 4.78 23.31
CA VAL A 134 -0.18 4.33 22.24
C VAL A 134 1.27 4.48 22.71
N VAL A 135 2.01 3.38 22.74
CA VAL A 135 3.43 3.35 23.08
C VAL A 135 4.23 3.06 21.82
N GLN A 136 5.06 4.00 21.43
CA GLN A 136 5.87 3.95 20.21
C GLN A 136 7.32 3.61 20.52
N GLY A 137 8.05 3.01 19.55
CA GLY A 137 9.42 2.58 19.70
C GLY A 137 9.57 1.26 20.44
N VAL A 138 8.48 0.55 20.70
CA VAL A 138 8.44 -0.68 21.49
C VAL A 138 8.06 -1.88 20.64
N HIS A 139 8.97 -2.84 20.54
CA HIS A 139 8.78 -4.11 19.84
C HIS A 139 8.40 -5.22 20.81
N ALA A 140 7.29 -5.91 20.57
CA ALA A 140 6.89 -7.10 21.31
C ALA A 140 7.70 -8.32 20.83
N LYS A 141 8.49 -8.91 21.72
CA LYS A 141 9.42 -10.02 21.41
C LYS A 141 8.80 -11.39 21.53
N SER A 142 7.94 -11.57 22.52
CA SER A 142 7.31 -12.85 22.79
C SER A 142 6.03 -12.69 23.59
N VAL A 143 5.23 -13.77 23.57
CA VAL A 143 4.05 -13.94 24.40
C VAL A 143 4.20 -15.26 25.16
N ARG A 144 4.06 -15.22 26.49
CA ARG A 144 4.07 -16.41 27.34
C ARG A 144 2.88 -16.46 28.27
N TRP A 145 2.52 -17.66 28.68
CA TRP A 145 1.42 -17.92 29.59
C TRP A 145 1.96 -18.54 30.88
N GLU A 146 1.62 -17.93 32.00
CA GLU A 146 1.97 -18.38 33.36
C GLU A 146 0.70 -18.62 34.18
N GLY A 147 0.17 -19.84 34.13
CA GLY A 147 -1.16 -20.13 34.66
C GLY A 147 -2.23 -19.35 33.89
N GLU A 148 -2.98 -18.49 34.59
CA GLU A 148 -4.02 -17.65 33.98
C GLU A 148 -3.49 -16.31 33.46
N ARG A 149 -2.21 -15.98 33.73
CA ARG A 149 -1.59 -14.72 33.30
C ARG A 149 -1.01 -14.84 31.91
N THR A 150 -1.22 -13.82 31.11
CA THR A 150 -0.58 -13.67 29.80
C THR A 150 0.39 -12.51 29.90
N ILE A 151 1.62 -12.75 29.49
CA ILE A 151 2.73 -11.80 29.60
C ILE A 151 3.30 -11.53 28.23
N VAL A 152 3.40 -10.25 27.88
CA VAL A 152 4.07 -9.76 26.69
C VAL A 152 5.46 -9.24 27.09
N GLU A 153 6.50 -9.83 26.51
CA GLU A 153 7.87 -9.35 26.64
C GLU A 153 8.17 -8.31 25.56
N THR A 154 8.89 -7.27 25.92
CA THR A 154 9.26 -6.20 24.98
C THR A 154 10.78 -6.01 24.94
N ASN A 155 11.26 -5.14 24.03
CA ASN A 155 12.69 -4.81 23.94
C ASN A 155 13.09 -3.63 24.84
N GLU A 156 12.19 -2.70 25.10
CA GLU A 156 12.50 -1.43 25.78
C GLU A 156 11.76 -1.26 27.11
N LEU A 157 10.63 -1.94 27.28
CA LEU A 157 9.83 -1.86 28.49
C LEU A 157 10.00 -3.11 29.36
N GLU A 158 9.60 -2.99 30.63
CA GLU A 158 9.33 -4.16 31.46
C GLU A 158 8.21 -5.01 30.84
N GLU A 159 8.10 -6.25 31.32
CA GLU A 159 7.02 -7.15 30.94
C GLU A 159 5.65 -6.55 31.22
N ILE A 160 4.70 -6.79 30.33
CA ILE A 160 3.32 -6.34 30.46
C ILE A 160 2.41 -7.53 30.69
N GLU A 161 1.65 -7.54 31.81
CA GLU A 161 0.60 -8.50 32.09
C GLU A 161 -0.71 -8.05 31.43
N THR A 162 -1.41 -8.97 30.76
CA THR A 162 -2.68 -8.68 30.08
C THR A 162 -3.66 -9.84 30.14
N LYS A 163 -4.93 -9.56 29.97
CA LYS A 163 -6.01 -10.57 29.88
C LYS A 163 -6.16 -11.11 28.46
N ALA A 164 -5.92 -10.27 27.44
CA ALA A 164 -6.01 -10.66 26.04
C ALA A 164 -5.09 -9.84 25.15
N ILE A 165 -4.80 -10.36 23.96
CA ILE A 165 -3.95 -9.71 22.95
C ILE A 165 -4.69 -9.63 21.63
N ILE A 166 -4.53 -8.48 20.94
CA ILE A 166 -4.85 -8.33 19.51
C ILE A 166 -3.53 -8.21 18.75
N ALA A 167 -3.21 -9.22 17.95
CA ALA A 167 -2.06 -9.22 17.05
C ALA A 167 -2.45 -8.56 15.72
N ALA A 168 -1.97 -7.32 15.51
CA ALA A 168 -2.16 -6.49 14.33
C ALA A 168 -0.82 -6.13 13.68
N ASP A 169 0.18 -7.01 13.82
CA ASP A 169 1.58 -6.85 13.47
C ASP A 169 1.89 -7.18 11.98
N GLY A 170 0.85 -7.19 11.16
CA GLY A 170 0.95 -7.23 9.70
C GLY A 170 1.28 -8.60 9.12
N VAL A 171 1.59 -8.63 7.82
CA VAL A 171 1.74 -9.87 7.03
C VAL A 171 2.84 -10.80 7.57
N ASN A 172 3.91 -10.24 8.10
CA ASN A 172 5.03 -10.98 8.70
C ASN A 172 4.85 -11.24 10.20
N SER A 173 3.61 -11.25 10.70
CA SER A 173 3.29 -11.38 12.12
C SER A 173 4.25 -12.32 12.88
N GLU A 174 5.09 -11.73 13.71
CA GLU A 174 5.98 -12.47 14.61
C GLU A 174 5.14 -13.17 15.68
N ILE A 175 4.09 -12.53 16.16
CA ILE A 175 3.20 -13.09 17.19
C ILE A 175 2.50 -14.36 16.69
N ALA A 176 2.03 -14.38 15.45
CA ALA A 176 1.39 -15.58 14.89
C ALA A 176 2.37 -16.76 14.77
N PHE A 177 3.63 -16.49 14.44
CA PHE A 177 4.68 -17.49 14.35
C PHE A 177 5.16 -17.95 15.74
N LEU A 178 5.46 -17.03 16.64
CA LEU A 178 5.99 -17.31 17.99
C LEU A 178 4.98 -18.07 18.87
N THR A 179 3.68 -17.78 18.70
CA THR A 179 2.61 -18.51 19.41
C THR A 179 2.32 -19.87 18.80
N GLY A 180 2.84 -20.16 17.62
CA GLY A 180 2.53 -21.38 16.87
C GLY A 180 1.15 -21.37 16.20
N ALA A 181 0.47 -20.22 16.18
CA ALA A 181 -0.85 -20.08 15.55
C ALA A 181 -0.82 -20.28 14.02
N ARG A 182 0.28 -19.89 13.36
CA ARG A 182 0.58 -20.24 11.97
C ARG A 182 2.08 -20.26 11.69
N GLN A 183 2.44 -20.87 10.58
CA GLN A 183 3.80 -20.80 10.04
C GLN A 183 4.01 -19.46 9.31
N LYS A 184 5.27 -19.12 9.04
CA LYS A 184 5.61 -18.02 8.13
C LYS A 184 5.04 -18.31 6.73
N PHE A 185 4.60 -17.28 6.02
CA PHE A 185 4.08 -17.44 4.67
C PHE A 185 5.20 -17.71 3.66
N SER A 186 4.93 -18.59 2.71
CA SER A 186 5.82 -18.86 1.56
C SER A 186 5.53 -17.91 0.39
N PRO A 187 6.44 -17.79 -0.60
CA PRO A 187 6.21 -16.97 -1.79
C PRO A 187 4.90 -17.27 -2.53
N ARG A 188 4.45 -18.54 -2.53
CA ARG A 188 3.17 -18.96 -3.11
C ARG A 188 1.94 -18.32 -2.49
N GLN A 189 2.08 -17.78 -1.30
CA GLN A 189 1.01 -17.20 -0.51
C GLN A 189 1.05 -15.67 -0.53
N LEU A 190 2.02 -15.08 -1.23
CA LEU A 190 2.33 -13.67 -1.10
C LEU A 190 2.37 -12.97 -2.45
N TYR A 191 1.86 -11.76 -2.46
CA TYR A 191 2.19 -10.73 -3.44
C TYR A 191 3.21 -9.77 -2.84
N GLN A 192 4.00 -9.13 -3.71
CA GLN A 192 4.79 -7.97 -3.34
C GLN A 192 4.29 -6.76 -4.11
N GLY A 193 4.01 -5.69 -3.38
CA GLY A 193 3.77 -4.38 -3.96
C GLY A 193 5.07 -3.58 -3.96
N VAL A 194 5.42 -3.01 -5.11
CA VAL A 194 6.50 -2.03 -5.27
C VAL A 194 5.89 -0.71 -5.70
N LYS A 195 6.23 0.37 -5.02
CA LYS A 195 5.60 1.68 -5.19
C LYS A 195 6.65 2.78 -5.30
N VAL A 196 6.36 3.76 -6.15
CA VAL A 196 6.98 5.09 -6.14
C VAL A 196 5.91 6.14 -5.88
N VAL A 197 6.28 7.19 -5.17
CA VAL A 197 5.49 8.41 -5.05
C VAL A 197 6.08 9.44 -5.99
N VAL A 198 5.27 9.93 -6.92
CA VAL A 198 5.67 10.95 -7.90
C VAL A 198 5.00 12.27 -7.52
N LYS A 199 5.78 13.34 -7.41
CA LYS A 199 5.25 14.68 -7.21
C LYS A 199 4.62 15.19 -8.50
N LEU A 200 3.43 15.76 -8.38
CA LEU A 200 2.75 16.45 -9.46
C LEU A 200 1.85 17.53 -8.85
N PRO A 201 2.06 18.80 -9.19
CA PRO A 201 1.26 19.89 -8.64
C PRO A 201 -0.25 19.71 -8.87
N GLU A 202 -1.06 20.14 -7.90
CA GLU A 202 -2.49 19.89 -7.83
C GLU A 202 -3.25 20.34 -9.07
N ASP A 203 -3.03 21.58 -9.53
CA ASP A 203 -3.75 22.13 -10.68
C ASP A 203 -3.36 21.41 -11.99
N ILE A 204 -2.08 21.03 -12.14
CA ILE A 204 -1.59 20.23 -13.28
C ILE A 204 -2.24 18.83 -13.25
N MET A 205 -2.35 18.23 -12.07
CA MET A 205 -3.01 16.95 -11.91
C MET A 205 -4.50 17.03 -12.26
N ASN A 206 -5.20 18.05 -11.76
CA ASN A 206 -6.61 18.28 -12.04
C ASN A 206 -6.90 18.42 -13.54
N GLU A 207 -6.07 19.20 -14.24
CA GLU A 207 -6.15 19.33 -15.69
C GLU A 207 -5.92 17.98 -16.41
N ARG A 208 -4.82 17.31 -16.08
CA ARG A 208 -4.36 16.10 -16.79
C ARG A 208 -5.29 14.91 -16.60
N PHE A 209 -5.85 14.75 -15.42
CA PHE A 209 -6.80 13.67 -15.10
C PHE A 209 -8.26 14.10 -15.31
N SER A 210 -8.51 15.34 -15.78
CA SER A 210 -9.86 15.91 -15.97
C SER A 210 -10.70 15.77 -14.70
N MET A 211 -10.16 16.26 -13.58
CA MET A 211 -10.76 16.22 -12.26
C MET A 211 -11.01 17.63 -11.74
N GLY A 212 -11.89 17.74 -10.73
CA GLY A 212 -12.19 19.00 -10.05
C GLY A 212 -12.32 18.81 -8.55
N GLY A 213 -11.95 19.83 -7.78
CA GLY A 213 -12.07 19.81 -6.32
C GLY A 213 -11.31 18.65 -5.68
N ASP A 214 -12.02 17.87 -4.85
CA ASP A 214 -11.47 16.71 -4.14
C ASP A 214 -11.63 15.39 -4.92
N ASP A 215 -12.03 15.43 -6.20
CA ASP A 215 -12.14 14.24 -7.04
C ASP A 215 -10.78 13.60 -7.29
N GLY A 216 -10.78 12.27 -7.34
CA GLY A 216 -9.60 11.46 -7.57
C GLY A 216 -9.85 10.35 -8.58
N ALA A 217 -8.76 9.83 -9.14
CA ALA A 217 -8.78 8.75 -10.10
C ALA A 217 -7.88 7.58 -9.66
N ALA A 218 -8.38 6.37 -9.92
CA ALA A 218 -7.65 5.13 -9.81
C ALA A 218 -7.50 4.51 -11.20
N HIS A 219 -6.28 4.42 -11.68
CA HIS A 219 -5.92 3.76 -12.92
C HIS A 219 -5.24 2.43 -12.59
N LEU A 220 -5.70 1.35 -13.21
CA LEU A 220 -5.18 0.01 -13.05
C LEU A 220 -4.65 -0.46 -14.40
N PHE A 221 -3.58 -1.24 -14.39
CA PHE A 221 -2.88 -1.66 -15.61
C PHE A 221 -2.66 -3.17 -15.64
N ALA A 222 -2.90 -3.79 -16.79
CA ALA A 222 -2.62 -5.18 -17.06
C ALA A 222 -2.03 -5.34 -18.47
N GLY A 223 -1.36 -6.45 -18.74
CA GLY A 223 -0.71 -6.70 -20.01
C GLY A 223 0.80 -6.61 -19.91
N ASP A 224 1.45 -6.10 -20.95
CA ASP A 224 2.93 -6.09 -21.10
C ASP A 224 3.67 -5.31 -20.01
N VAL A 225 3.03 -4.32 -19.39
CA VAL A 225 3.61 -3.57 -18.25
C VAL A 225 3.97 -4.46 -17.07
N THR A 226 3.41 -5.67 -16.98
CA THR A 226 3.73 -6.64 -15.93
C THR A 226 4.98 -7.46 -16.23
N LEU A 227 5.63 -7.26 -17.37
CA LEU A 227 6.81 -8.01 -17.83
C LEU A 227 6.62 -9.55 -17.82
N GLY A 228 5.39 -10.01 -18.05
CA GLY A 228 5.04 -11.42 -18.07
C GLY A 228 4.66 -12.02 -16.71
N HIS A 229 4.51 -11.21 -15.67
CA HIS A 229 4.19 -11.70 -14.33
C HIS A 229 2.70 -11.62 -14.00
N ILE A 230 2.24 -12.54 -13.13
CA ILE A 230 0.89 -12.50 -12.56
C ILE A 230 0.82 -11.32 -11.61
N GLY A 231 0.04 -10.32 -11.99
CA GLY A 231 -0.10 -9.09 -11.22
C GLY A 231 -0.66 -7.95 -12.06
N GLY A 232 -0.43 -6.72 -11.61
CA GLY A 232 -0.88 -5.52 -12.32
C GLY A 232 -0.23 -4.26 -11.79
N GLY A 233 -0.35 -3.18 -12.57
CA GLY A 233 0.06 -1.85 -12.19
C GLY A 233 -1.10 -1.04 -11.62
N PHE A 234 -0.76 -0.01 -10.86
CA PHE A 234 -1.71 0.98 -10.39
C PHE A 234 -1.13 2.39 -10.43
N LEU A 235 -2.00 3.37 -10.60
CA LEU A 235 -1.71 4.79 -10.43
C LEU A 235 -2.91 5.45 -9.76
N TYR A 236 -2.69 6.06 -8.59
CA TYR A 236 -3.71 6.75 -7.82
C TYR A 236 -3.33 8.20 -7.62
N THR A 237 -4.29 9.10 -7.84
CA THR A 237 -4.08 10.52 -7.62
C THR A 237 -4.22 10.85 -6.15
N ASN A 238 -3.27 11.60 -5.60
CA ASN A 238 -3.31 12.25 -4.30
C ASN A 238 -3.53 13.76 -4.50
N ARG A 239 -3.35 14.60 -3.48
CA ARG A 239 -3.50 16.07 -3.64
C ARG A 239 -2.43 16.66 -4.55
N ASP A 240 -1.17 16.40 -4.22
CA ASP A 240 0.02 16.95 -4.88
C ASP A 240 1.05 15.87 -5.26
N THR A 241 0.63 14.62 -5.25
CA THR A 241 1.44 13.46 -5.60
C THR A 241 0.60 12.40 -6.31
N LEU A 242 1.29 11.47 -6.96
CA LEU A 242 0.73 10.25 -7.51
C LEU A 242 1.33 9.04 -6.80
N SER A 243 0.51 8.09 -6.40
CA SER A 243 0.96 6.76 -5.96
C SER A 243 0.98 5.85 -7.18
N LEU A 244 2.16 5.46 -7.64
CA LEU A 244 2.36 4.58 -8.79
C LEU A 244 3.09 3.32 -8.37
N GLY A 245 2.62 2.16 -8.78
CA GLY A 245 3.30 0.91 -8.44
C GLY A 245 2.81 -0.31 -9.19
N ALA A 246 3.42 -1.43 -8.88
CA ALA A 246 3.03 -2.74 -9.37
C ALA A 246 2.87 -3.71 -8.20
N VAL A 247 1.90 -4.59 -8.30
CA VAL A 247 1.69 -5.70 -7.36
C VAL A 247 1.77 -6.99 -8.17
N TYR A 248 2.58 -7.92 -7.73
CA TYR A 248 2.82 -9.17 -8.44
C TYR A 248 3.03 -10.33 -7.48
N HIS A 249 2.68 -11.53 -7.97
CA HIS A 249 2.81 -12.77 -7.21
C HIS A 249 4.26 -13.20 -7.11
N LEU A 250 4.76 -13.50 -5.91
CA LEU A 250 6.18 -13.81 -5.72
C LEU A 250 6.64 -15.09 -6.45
N ASP A 251 5.79 -16.12 -6.54
CA ASP A 251 6.10 -17.31 -7.31
C ASP A 251 6.36 -17.00 -8.79
N SER A 252 5.60 -16.08 -9.36
CA SER A 252 5.78 -15.65 -10.75
C SER A 252 7.17 -15.05 -11.01
N LEU A 253 7.73 -14.34 -10.01
CA LEU A 253 9.11 -13.84 -10.08
C LEU A 253 10.15 -14.96 -9.98
N LEU A 254 9.89 -15.99 -9.19
CA LEU A 254 10.79 -17.12 -9.08
C LEU A 254 10.82 -17.97 -10.35
N GLU A 255 9.66 -18.10 -11.03
CA GLU A 255 9.54 -18.82 -12.28
C GLU A 255 10.18 -18.08 -13.47
N ASN A 256 10.04 -16.76 -13.50
CA ASN A 256 10.60 -15.88 -14.54
C ASN A 256 11.31 -14.67 -13.86
N PRO A 257 12.60 -14.81 -13.50
CA PRO A 257 13.30 -13.81 -12.71
C PRO A 257 13.37 -12.43 -13.38
N VAL A 258 12.84 -11.43 -12.71
CA VAL A 258 13.03 -10.01 -13.01
C VAL A 258 13.18 -9.25 -11.69
N GLU A 259 13.94 -8.18 -11.70
CA GLU A 259 14.11 -7.39 -10.49
C GLU A 259 12.83 -6.63 -10.15
N PRO A 260 12.36 -6.67 -8.90
CA PRO A 260 11.08 -6.08 -8.51
C PRO A 260 10.89 -4.61 -8.91
N TYR A 261 11.95 -3.79 -8.83
CA TYR A 261 11.88 -2.39 -9.24
C TYR A 261 11.71 -2.20 -10.76
N GLU A 262 12.07 -3.19 -11.59
CA GLU A 262 11.84 -3.11 -13.04
C GLU A 262 10.36 -3.14 -13.41
N LEU A 263 9.51 -3.71 -12.57
CA LEU A 263 8.07 -3.70 -12.80
C LEU A 263 7.48 -2.28 -12.70
N VAL A 264 7.92 -1.49 -11.71
CA VAL A 264 7.51 -0.09 -11.64
C VAL A 264 8.19 0.76 -12.71
N ASN A 265 9.42 0.40 -13.10
CA ASN A 265 10.11 1.07 -14.20
C ASN A 265 9.41 0.82 -15.54
N ALA A 266 8.88 -0.38 -15.78
CA ALA A 266 8.10 -0.69 -16.97
C ALA A 266 6.83 0.18 -17.06
N LEU A 267 6.15 0.40 -15.93
CA LEU A 267 5.02 1.33 -15.86
C LEU A 267 5.46 2.76 -16.20
N LEU A 268 6.54 3.26 -15.61
CA LEU A 268 7.05 4.61 -15.87
C LEU A 268 7.46 4.81 -17.35
N ARG A 269 7.99 3.76 -18.00
CA ARG A 269 8.34 3.79 -19.44
C ARG A 269 7.12 3.67 -20.36
N ASN A 270 5.98 3.19 -19.87
CA ASN A 270 4.78 3.11 -20.69
C ASN A 270 4.36 4.52 -21.15
N PRO A 271 4.13 4.75 -22.46
CA PRO A 271 3.86 6.09 -23.01
C PRO A 271 2.66 6.80 -22.37
N MET A 272 1.61 6.06 -22.02
CA MET A 272 0.46 6.62 -21.33
C MET A 272 0.85 7.07 -19.91
N VAL A 273 1.51 6.22 -19.14
CA VAL A 273 1.89 6.51 -17.76
C VAL A 273 2.90 7.66 -17.72
N SER A 274 3.94 7.63 -18.57
CA SER A 274 4.90 8.72 -18.66
C SER A 274 4.23 10.05 -19.00
N GLY A 275 3.23 10.03 -19.91
CA GLY A 275 2.42 11.20 -20.25
C GLY A 275 1.61 11.74 -19.06
N LEU A 276 1.14 10.88 -18.16
CA LEU A 276 0.38 11.26 -16.97
C LEU A 276 1.27 11.82 -15.85
N VAL A 277 2.49 11.30 -15.68
CA VAL A 277 3.38 11.69 -14.57
C VAL A 277 4.35 12.82 -14.93
N LYS A 278 4.45 13.20 -16.21
CA LYS A 278 5.41 14.20 -16.70
C LYS A 278 5.25 15.54 -15.99
N ASP A 279 6.37 16.20 -15.78
CA ASP A 279 6.45 17.55 -15.22
C ASP A 279 7.59 18.32 -15.86
N GLU A 280 7.71 19.58 -15.55
CA GLU A 280 8.84 20.41 -15.95
C GLU A 280 9.86 20.46 -14.81
N VAL A 281 11.05 19.95 -15.07
CA VAL A 281 12.08 19.74 -14.03
C VAL A 281 13.31 20.60 -14.36
N PRO A 282 13.82 21.39 -13.40
CA PRO A 282 15.05 22.13 -13.59
C PRO A 282 16.25 21.19 -13.57
N VAL A 283 16.99 21.15 -14.68
CA VAL A 283 18.20 20.35 -14.83
C VAL A 283 19.43 21.23 -14.67
N ARG A 284 20.34 20.81 -13.80
CA ARG A 284 21.60 21.54 -13.57
C ARG A 284 22.48 21.48 -14.81
N GLY A 285 22.92 22.65 -15.30
CA GLY A 285 23.97 22.73 -16.28
C GLY A 285 25.32 22.23 -15.73
N GLU A 286 26.24 21.89 -16.62
CA GLU A 286 27.63 21.60 -16.23
C GLU A 286 28.27 22.83 -15.62
N ILE A 287 28.88 22.69 -14.46
CA ILE A 287 29.70 23.72 -13.85
C ILE A 287 31.10 23.62 -14.47
N ASP A 288 31.63 24.75 -14.93
CA ASP A 288 32.97 24.79 -15.48
C ASP A 288 34.01 24.22 -14.49
N ARG A 289 34.63 23.12 -14.90
CA ARG A 289 35.59 22.37 -14.08
C ARG A 289 36.92 23.13 -13.91
N ASN A 290 37.16 24.18 -14.71
CA ASN A 290 38.37 25.01 -14.64
C ASN A 290 38.27 26.07 -13.52
N LEU A 291 37.09 26.33 -12.98
CA LEU A 291 36.93 27.25 -11.87
C LEU A 291 37.56 26.71 -10.56
N PRO A 292 38.03 27.60 -9.67
CA PRO A 292 38.50 27.22 -8.35
C PRO A 292 37.42 26.38 -7.58
N LYS A 293 37.85 25.39 -6.82
CA LYS A 293 36.94 24.50 -6.10
C LYS A 293 35.94 25.25 -5.19
N GLU A 294 36.37 26.32 -4.55
CA GLU A 294 35.51 27.17 -3.72
C GLU A 294 34.41 27.85 -4.54
N GLU A 295 34.73 28.30 -5.73
CA GLU A 295 33.78 28.95 -6.65
C GLU A 295 32.80 27.92 -7.21
N GLN A 296 33.25 26.73 -7.59
CA GLN A 296 32.38 25.62 -7.97
C GLN A 296 31.40 25.27 -6.84
N MET A 297 31.85 25.23 -5.57
CA MET A 297 30.99 24.96 -4.42
C MET A 297 29.98 26.09 -4.20
N ARG A 298 30.37 27.35 -4.31
CA ARG A 298 29.47 28.52 -4.22
C ARG A 298 28.37 28.45 -5.28
N ILE A 299 28.71 28.14 -6.52
CA ILE A 299 27.78 28.01 -7.63
C ILE A 299 26.83 26.84 -7.34
N ARG A 300 27.35 25.67 -6.94
CA ARG A 300 26.50 24.50 -6.57
C ARG A 300 25.50 24.83 -5.49
N PHE A 301 25.94 25.53 -4.44
CA PHE A 301 25.07 25.94 -3.33
C PHE A 301 23.99 26.92 -3.79
N ALA A 302 24.36 27.93 -4.56
CA ALA A 302 23.44 28.92 -5.10
C ALA A 302 22.39 28.28 -6.02
N VAL A 303 22.83 27.43 -6.95
CA VAL A 303 21.95 26.66 -7.86
C VAL A 303 20.98 25.79 -7.05
N THR A 304 21.48 25.03 -6.08
CA THR A 304 20.64 24.17 -5.24
C THR A 304 19.56 24.97 -4.50
N LYS A 305 19.95 26.13 -3.94
CA LYS A 305 19.03 27.03 -3.23
C LYS A 305 17.98 27.62 -4.16
N MET A 306 18.37 28.02 -5.37
CA MET A 306 17.44 28.58 -6.36
C MET A 306 16.45 27.53 -6.87
N ILE A 307 16.92 26.34 -7.21
CA ILE A 307 16.05 25.22 -7.61
C ILE A 307 15.04 24.93 -6.49
N LYS A 308 15.51 24.85 -5.25
CA LYS A 308 14.63 24.63 -4.08
C LYS A 308 13.57 25.73 -3.95
N ASN A 309 13.97 26.99 -3.98
CA ASN A 309 13.05 28.12 -3.85
C ASN A 309 12.02 28.15 -4.99
N TRP A 310 12.47 27.93 -6.23
CA TRP A 310 11.57 27.87 -7.37
C TRP A 310 10.58 26.72 -7.25
N THR A 311 11.05 25.52 -6.89
CA THR A 311 10.19 24.34 -6.71
C THR A 311 9.14 24.56 -5.61
N GLU A 312 9.56 25.10 -4.45
CA GLU A 312 8.64 25.41 -3.33
C GLU A 312 7.59 26.44 -3.73
N LEU A 313 7.99 27.50 -4.47
CA LEU A 313 7.06 28.51 -4.95
C LEU A 313 6.10 27.95 -6.00
N ARG A 314 6.61 27.14 -6.92
CA ARG A 314 5.81 26.46 -7.95
C ARG A 314 4.77 25.55 -7.32
N ASP A 315 5.21 24.68 -6.41
CA ASP A 315 4.33 23.71 -5.76
C ASP A 315 3.24 24.43 -4.95
N ALA A 316 3.60 25.54 -4.27
CA ALA A 316 2.63 26.38 -3.56
C ALA A 316 1.68 27.13 -4.51
N TYR A 317 2.17 27.58 -5.66
CA TYR A 317 1.34 28.25 -6.69
C TYR A 317 0.29 27.31 -7.27
N TYR A 318 0.66 26.07 -7.59
CA TYR A 318 -0.22 25.07 -8.17
C TYR A 318 -1.06 24.30 -7.11
N SER A 319 -0.82 24.52 -5.83
CA SER A 319 -1.70 24.03 -4.74
C SER A 319 -2.70 25.10 -4.35
N ARG A 320 -3.98 24.86 -4.58
CA ARG A 320 -5.05 25.83 -4.30
C ARG A 320 -5.02 26.29 -2.84
N GLU A 321 -4.93 25.34 -1.89
CA GLU A 321 -4.93 25.64 -0.46
C GLU A 321 -3.71 26.48 -0.05
N GLN A 322 -2.52 26.11 -0.52
CA GLN A 322 -1.28 26.84 -0.20
C GLN A 322 -1.26 28.22 -0.83
N ARG A 323 -1.71 28.36 -2.08
CA ARG A 323 -1.82 29.64 -2.79
C ARG A 323 -2.76 30.58 -2.06
N GLU A 324 -3.99 30.13 -1.76
CA GLU A 324 -4.97 30.94 -1.02
C GLU A 324 -4.47 31.34 0.37
N LYS A 325 -3.79 30.43 1.07
CA LYS A 325 -3.16 30.71 2.37
C LYS A 325 -2.09 31.77 2.27
N LEU A 326 -1.14 31.65 1.34
CA LEU A 326 -0.04 32.58 1.20
C LEU A 326 -0.49 34.00 0.81
N VAL A 327 -1.56 34.10 0.01
CA VAL A 327 -2.18 35.38 -0.33
C VAL A 327 -2.93 35.96 0.90
N ARG A 328 -3.71 35.15 1.59
CA ARG A 328 -4.44 35.56 2.80
C ARG A 328 -3.51 36.01 3.93
N ASP A 329 -2.39 35.31 4.12
CA ASP A 329 -1.39 35.62 5.15
C ASP A 329 -0.52 36.86 4.76
N GLY A 330 -0.78 37.47 3.60
CA GLY A 330 -0.08 38.69 3.13
C GLY A 330 1.37 38.45 2.67
N LYS A 331 1.77 37.18 2.44
CA LYS A 331 3.10 36.86 1.91
C LYS A 331 3.22 37.23 0.43
N TYR A 332 2.11 37.19 -0.29
CA TYR A 332 1.95 37.65 -1.68
C TYR A 332 0.66 38.46 -1.78
N GLY A 333 0.65 39.49 -2.61
CA GLY A 333 -0.54 40.31 -2.83
C GLY A 333 -1.59 39.60 -3.70
N SER A 334 -1.17 38.70 -4.59
CA SER A 334 -2.05 37.93 -5.47
C SER A 334 -1.38 36.65 -6.01
N ALA A 335 -2.18 35.79 -6.61
CA ALA A 335 -1.67 34.64 -7.39
C ALA A 335 -0.82 35.08 -8.58
N ASP A 336 -1.17 36.21 -9.22
CA ASP A 336 -0.40 36.74 -10.35
C ASP A 336 1.00 37.19 -9.93
N GLU A 337 1.14 37.76 -8.73
CA GLU A 337 2.43 38.11 -8.15
C GLU A 337 3.29 36.86 -7.88
N MET A 338 2.69 35.79 -7.37
CA MET A 338 3.40 34.51 -7.19
C MET A 338 3.89 33.96 -8.54
N ASN A 339 3.06 34.01 -9.58
CA ASN A 339 3.42 33.58 -10.93
C ASN A 339 4.54 34.43 -11.54
N ALA A 340 4.47 35.75 -11.39
CA ALA A 340 5.51 36.69 -11.83
C ALA A 340 6.85 36.40 -11.15
N GLN A 341 6.84 36.16 -9.83
CA GLN A 341 8.05 35.81 -9.08
C GLN A 341 8.62 34.47 -9.49
N MET A 342 7.78 33.45 -9.73
CA MET A 342 8.19 32.14 -10.23
C MET A 342 8.85 32.26 -11.61
N SER A 343 8.28 33.05 -12.51
CA SER A 343 8.85 33.33 -13.84
C SER A 343 10.19 34.07 -13.76
N SER A 344 10.28 35.07 -12.89
CA SER A 344 11.55 35.80 -12.67
C SER A 344 12.65 34.90 -12.09
N LEU A 345 12.33 34.02 -11.16
CA LEU A 345 13.28 33.02 -10.64
C LEU A 345 13.75 32.07 -11.75
N ARG A 346 12.82 31.64 -12.62
CA ARG A 346 13.14 30.78 -13.77
C ARG A 346 14.11 31.46 -14.74
N GLU A 347 13.88 32.71 -15.11
CA GLU A 347 14.78 33.51 -15.95
C GLU A 347 16.16 33.63 -15.30
N GLN A 348 16.21 34.00 -14.01
CA GLN A 348 17.47 34.10 -13.27
C GLN A 348 18.23 32.76 -13.24
N MET A 349 17.54 31.65 -13.10
CA MET A 349 18.14 30.31 -13.13
C MET A 349 18.73 29.99 -14.49
N SER A 350 18.03 30.31 -15.57
CA SER A 350 18.53 30.11 -16.95
C SER A 350 19.70 31.03 -17.28
N ASP A 351 19.53 32.35 -17.08
CA ASP A 351 20.50 33.36 -17.53
C ASP A 351 21.79 33.32 -16.71
N LYS A 352 21.69 33.22 -15.41
CA LYS A 352 22.84 33.30 -14.52
C LYS A 352 23.57 31.99 -14.32
N TYR A 353 22.85 30.87 -14.36
CA TYR A 353 23.40 29.56 -14.00
C TYR A 353 23.24 28.50 -15.09
N GLY A 354 22.69 28.86 -16.25
CA GLY A 354 22.51 27.96 -17.38
C GLY A 354 21.61 26.76 -17.06
N ILE A 355 20.67 26.91 -16.10
CA ILE A 355 19.74 25.84 -15.73
C ILE A 355 18.70 25.70 -16.85
N LYS A 356 18.58 24.50 -17.39
CA LYS A 356 17.58 24.16 -18.37
C LYS A 356 16.36 23.56 -17.67
N PHE A 357 15.20 23.71 -18.29
CA PHE A 357 13.96 23.06 -17.85
C PHE A 357 13.62 21.99 -18.88
N GLU A 358 13.54 20.77 -18.44
CA GLU A 358 13.30 19.60 -19.28
C GLU A 358 12.03 18.89 -18.84
N THR A 359 11.37 18.21 -19.77
CA THR A 359 10.22 17.36 -19.44
C THR A 359 10.75 16.07 -18.83
N ASP A 360 10.40 15.81 -17.59
CA ASP A 360 10.69 14.58 -16.86
C ASP A 360 9.64 14.39 -15.76
N TYR A 361 9.92 13.62 -14.72
CA TYR A 361 9.07 13.46 -13.55
C TYR A 361 9.90 13.55 -12.26
N VAL A 362 9.24 13.80 -11.13
CA VAL A 362 9.90 13.95 -9.83
C VAL A 362 9.49 12.80 -8.91
N GLU A 363 10.36 11.82 -8.76
CA GLU A 363 10.17 10.74 -7.81
C GLU A 363 10.56 11.19 -6.39
N ALA A 364 9.64 11.10 -5.45
CA ALA A 364 9.81 11.55 -4.07
C ALA A 364 10.20 10.41 -3.12
N GLU A 365 9.59 9.23 -3.26
CA GLU A 365 9.81 8.09 -2.38
C GLU A 365 9.64 6.78 -3.13
N TYR A 366 10.42 5.77 -2.75
CA TYR A 366 10.35 4.40 -3.24
C TYR A 366 10.15 3.45 -2.07
N GLY A 367 9.35 2.41 -2.24
CA GLY A 367 9.20 1.39 -1.23
C GLY A 367 8.52 0.13 -1.73
N ALA A 368 8.56 -0.91 -0.93
CA ALA A 368 7.87 -2.17 -1.20
C ALA A 368 7.33 -2.79 0.09
N LYS A 369 6.27 -3.59 -0.05
CA LYS A 369 5.67 -4.34 1.06
C LYS A 369 5.05 -5.62 0.55
N LEU A 370 5.07 -6.65 1.38
CA LEU A 370 4.30 -7.87 1.15
C LEU A 370 2.81 -7.62 1.36
N VAL A 371 2.02 -8.32 0.56
CA VAL A 371 0.57 -8.38 0.66
C VAL A 371 0.17 -9.84 0.74
N PRO A 372 -0.55 -10.28 1.78
CA PRO A 372 -0.97 -11.66 1.88
C PRO A 372 -2.04 -11.96 0.83
N ASP A 373 -1.90 -13.07 0.11
CA ASP A 373 -2.99 -13.58 -0.72
C ASP A 373 -4.13 -14.06 0.19
N GLY A 374 -5.17 -13.26 0.30
CA GLY A 374 -6.29 -13.53 1.19
C GLY A 374 -7.03 -14.84 0.94
N LYS A 375 -6.71 -15.55 -0.15
CA LYS A 375 -7.23 -16.89 -0.46
C LYS A 375 -6.33 -17.98 0.12
N ARG A 376 -4.99 -17.80 0.03
CA ARG A 376 -3.99 -18.79 0.43
C ARG A 376 -3.41 -18.55 1.81
N CYS A 377 -3.54 -17.32 2.34
CA CYS A 377 -3.00 -16.90 3.63
C CYS A 377 -4.01 -16.97 4.78
N ARG A 378 -5.30 -16.94 4.49
CA ARG A 378 -6.35 -16.80 5.51
C ARG A 378 -6.29 -17.90 6.54
N MET A 379 -6.10 -17.51 7.79
CA MET A 379 -6.18 -18.43 8.93
C MET A 379 -7.60 -18.98 9.09
N GLU A 380 -7.74 -20.31 9.19
CA GLU A 380 -9.01 -20.97 9.52
C GLU A 380 -9.47 -20.65 10.95
N ARG A 381 -8.47 -20.56 11.86
CA ARG A 381 -8.68 -20.17 13.26
C ARG A 381 -7.85 -18.91 13.52
N PRO A 382 -8.43 -17.70 13.35
CA PRO A 382 -7.70 -16.44 13.55
C PRO A 382 -7.58 -16.08 15.03
N TYR A 383 -7.33 -17.08 15.88
CA TYR A 383 -7.11 -16.98 17.31
C TYR A 383 -6.25 -18.13 17.82
N PHE A 384 -5.57 -17.88 18.92
CA PHE A 384 -4.83 -18.88 19.67
C PHE A 384 -4.88 -18.51 21.17
N LYS A 385 -5.55 -19.34 22.00
CA LYS A 385 -5.86 -18.98 23.39
C LYS A 385 -6.56 -17.61 23.44
N ASN A 386 -6.04 -16.67 24.23
CA ASN A 386 -6.54 -15.31 24.37
C ASN A 386 -5.85 -14.29 23.43
N VAL A 387 -5.25 -14.74 22.33
CA VAL A 387 -4.69 -13.91 21.25
C VAL A 387 -5.60 -13.98 20.04
N LEU A 388 -6.05 -12.82 19.55
CA LEU A 388 -6.82 -12.69 18.32
C LEU A 388 -5.94 -12.05 17.23
N PHE A 389 -5.97 -12.60 16.01
CA PHE A 389 -5.21 -12.10 14.86
C PHE A 389 -6.15 -11.33 13.93
N VAL A 390 -5.72 -10.17 13.43
CA VAL A 390 -6.55 -9.28 12.61
C VAL A 390 -5.84 -8.86 11.32
N GLY A 391 -6.61 -8.62 10.25
CA GLY A 391 -6.11 -8.14 8.97
C GLY A 391 -4.99 -9.02 8.40
N ASP A 392 -3.90 -8.41 7.97
CA ASP A 392 -2.77 -9.12 7.34
C ASP A 392 -2.11 -10.14 8.28
N ALA A 393 -2.12 -9.93 9.60
CA ALA A 393 -1.59 -10.90 10.55
C ALA A 393 -2.40 -12.22 10.53
N ALA A 394 -3.70 -12.13 10.26
CA ALA A 394 -4.58 -13.26 10.02
C ALA A 394 -4.61 -13.73 8.54
N GLY A 395 -3.81 -13.12 7.67
CA GLY A 395 -3.79 -13.40 6.25
C GLY A 395 -5.09 -13.03 5.53
N ARG A 396 -5.80 -12.00 5.99
CA ARG A 396 -7.13 -11.62 5.49
C ARG A 396 -7.05 -10.42 4.54
N GLY A 397 -7.62 -10.58 3.36
CA GLY A 397 -7.73 -9.56 2.34
C GLY A 397 -8.73 -9.98 1.27
N VAL A 398 -9.34 -9.03 0.58
CA VAL A 398 -10.24 -9.26 -0.55
C VAL A 398 -9.47 -8.98 -1.84
N PHE A 399 -9.38 -9.98 -2.70
CA PHE A 399 -8.75 -9.89 -4.01
C PHE A 399 -9.80 -10.05 -5.09
N VAL A 400 -10.05 -8.98 -5.84
CA VAL A 400 -11.03 -8.96 -6.92
C VAL A 400 -10.31 -8.49 -8.19
N GLY A 401 -9.66 -9.44 -8.88
CA GLY A 401 -8.83 -9.12 -10.05
C GLY A 401 -7.72 -8.11 -9.70
N PRO A 402 -7.67 -6.96 -10.37
CA PRO A 402 -6.65 -5.96 -10.12
C PRO A 402 -6.86 -5.16 -8.82
N ARG A 403 -7.99 -5.37 -8.11
CA ARG A 403 -8.32 -4.65 -6.86
C ARG A 403 -7.99 -5.51 -5.65
N ILE A 404 -7.19 -4.95 -4.75
CA ILE A 404 -6.83 -5.56 -3.46
C ILE A 404 -7.37 -4.66 -2.34
N GLU A 405 -8.13 -5.22 -1.42
CA GLU A 405 -8.64 -4.54 -0.24
C GLU A 405 -8.09 -5.22 1.03
N GLY A 406 -7.20 -4.54 1.72
CA GLY A 406 -6.63 -4.98 3.01
C GLY A 406 -6.95 -4.00 4.14
N LEU A 407 -6.86 -2.68 3.90
CA LEU A 407 -7.02 -1.67 4.94
C LEU A 407 -8.39 -1.71 5.61
N ASN A 408 -9.45 -1.65 4.82
CA ASN A 408 -10.82 -1.72 5.31
C ASN A 408 -11.18 -3.08 5.93
N VAL A 409 -10.63 -4.19 5.38
CA VAL A 409 -10.77 -5.53 5.97
C VAL A 409 -10.13 -5.57 7.36
N GLY A 410 -8.89 -5.07 7.49
CA GLY A 410 -8.18 -5.03 8.77
C GLY A 410 -8.90 -4.18 9.82
N ILE A 411 -9.51 -3.07 9.44
CA ILE A 411 -10.30 -2.20 10.32
C ILE A 411 -11.54 -2.93 10.83
N ASP A 412 -12.32 -3.60 9.95
CA ASP A 412 -13.50 -4.40 10.36
C ASP A 412 -13.12 -5.57 11.26
N ASP A 413 -12.09 -6.33 10.89
CA ASP A 413 -11.58 -7.45 11.70
C ASP A 413 -11.17 -6.99 13.11
N ALA A 414 -10.45 -5.88 13.18
CA ALA A 414 -9.94 -5.33 14.43
C ALA A 414 -11.07 -4.84 15.36
N ALA A 415 -12.08 -4.18 14.81
CA ALA A 415 -13.25 -3.77 15.60
C ALA A 415 -14.08 -4.96 16.10
N ARG A 416 -14.16 -6.05 15.31
CA ARG A 416 -14.79 -7.30 15.73
C ARG A 416 -14.00 -8.00 16.83
N ALA A 417 -12.67 -8.05 16.71
CA ALA A 417 -11.78 -8.58 17.73
C ALA A 417 -11.91 -7.78 19.04
N ALA A 418 -11.89 -6.46 18.95
CA ALA A 418 -12.08 -5.57 20.10
C ALA A 418 -13.43 -5.80 20.79
N THR A 419 -14.50 -5.95 20.02
CA THR A 419 -15.85 -6.25 20.54
C THR A 419 -15.90 -7.62 21.21
N ALA A 420 -15.26 -8.64 20.62
CA ALA A 420 -15.20 -9.98 21.20
C ALA A 420 -14.44 -9.98 22.54
N ILE A 421 -13.29 -9.31 22.61
CA ILE A 421 -12.50 -9.18 23.85
C ILE A 421 -13.26 -8.39 24.91
N ALA A 422 -13.91 -7.29 24.56
CA ALA A 422 -14.71 -6.52 25.52
C ALA A 422 -15.77 -7.40 26.20
N ARG A 423 -16.47 -8.24 25.42
CA ARG A 423 -17.43 -9.22 25.97
C ARG A 423 -16.76 -10.28 26.84
N ALA A 424 -15.56 -10.76 26.45
CA ALA A 424 -14.81 -11.74 27.23
C ALA A 424 -14.38 -11.16 28.59
N ILE A 425 -13.98 -9.88 28.63
CA ILE A 425 -13.68 -9.15 29.87
C ILE A 425 -14.91 -9.07 30.77
N ASP A 426 -16.08 -8.67 30.22
CA ASP A 426 -17.33 -8.53 30.99
C ASP A 426 -17.82 -9.87 31.58
N LYS A 427 -17.50 -10.98 30.91
CA LYS A 427 -17.86 -12.33 31.37
C LYS A 427 -16.73 -13.07 32.09
N ASN A 428 -15.54 -12.44 32.16
CA ASN A 428 -14.30 -13.06 32.66
C ASN A 428 -14.06 -14.45 32.04
N ASN A 429 -14.25 -14.57 30.70
CA ASN A 429 -14.11 -15.83 29.99
C ASN A 429 -13.34 -15.65 28.69
N PHE A 430 -12.08 -16.08 28.68
CA PHE A 430 -11.13 -15.98 27.58
C PHE A 430 -10.83 -17.32 26.89
N SER A 431 -11.66 -18.35 27.15
CA SER A 431 -11.46 -19.67 26.54
C SER A 431 -11.68 -19.62 25.02
N ASP A 432 -11.05 -20.57 24.31
CA ASP A 432 -11.26 -20.78 22.88
C ASP A 432 -12.75 -20.96 22.54
N ASP A 433 -13.49 -21.67 23.39
CA ASP A 433 -14.91 -21.93 23.21
C ASP A 433 -15.79 -20.68 23.37
N TYR A 434 -15.35 -19.70 24.10
CA TYR A 434 -16.08 -18.46 24.26
C TYR A 434 -15.52 -17.35 23.37
N LEU A 435 -14.29 -16.90 23.64
CA LEU A 435 -13.67 -15.77 22.92
C LEU A 435 -13.38 -16.12 21.47
N GLY A 436 -12.70 -17.24 21.21
CA GLY A 436 -12.28 -17.64 19.87
C GLY A 436 -13.47 -17.95 18.96
N LYS A 437 -14.46 -18.72 19.42
CA LYS A 437 -15.67 -19.01 18.64
C LYS A 437 -16.49 -17.76 18.36
N TYR A 438 -16.68 -16.88 19.36
CA TYR A 438 -17.42 -15.64 19.15
C TYR A 438 -16.75 -14.75 18.11
N TYR A 439 -15.42 -14.60 18.18
CA TYR A 439 -14.67 -13.83 17.18
C TYR A 439 -14.82 -14.44 15.79
N SER A 440 -14.62 -15.75 15.64
CA SER A 440 -14.80 -16.44 14.35
C SER A 440 -16.20 -16.29 13.78
N GLN A 441 -17.25 -16.43 14.62
CA GLN A 441 -18.63 -16.21 14.18
C GLN A 441 -18.86 -14.76 13.73
N SER A 442 -18.31 -13.79 14.47
CA SER A 442 -18.39 -12.38 14.09
C SER A 442 -17.72 -12.10 12.76
N LEU A 443 -16.59 -12.76 12.45
CA LEU A 443 -15.93 -12.66 11.15
C LEU A 443 -16.78 -13.27 10.02
N GLU A 444 -17.50 -14.37 10.28
CA GLU A 444 -18.42 -14.95 9.29
C GLU A 444 -19.58 -14.01 8.91
N GLU A 445 -19.99 -13.15 9.82
CA GLU A 445 -21.01 -12.11 9.56
C GLU A 445 -20.45 -10.89 8.80
N SER A 446 -19.13 -10.78 8.64
CA SER A 446 -18.49 -9.68 7.93
C SER A 446 -18.83 -9.72 6.45
N PRO A 447 -19.22 -8.57 5.84
CA PRO A 447 -19.42 -8.50 4.39
C PRO A 447 -18.11 -8.79 3.63
N TYR A 448 -16.96 -8.50 4.21
CA TYR A 448 -15.65 -8.85 3.62
C TYR A 448 -15.41 -10.36 3.61
N THR A 449 -15.84 -11.10 4.63
CA THR A 449 -15.80 -12.57 4.59
C THR A 449 -16.74 -13.13 3.52
N HIS A 450 -17.91 -12.52 3.35
CA HIS A 450 -18.83 -12.89 2.27
C HIS A 450 -18.20 -12.60 0.90
N ASP A 451 -17.50 -11.47 0.73
CA ASP A 451 -16.77 -11.16 -0.49
C ASP A 451 -15.61 -12.15 -0.73
N MET A 452 -14.85 -12.49 0.31
CA MET A 452 -13.81 -13.51 0.23
C MET A 452 -14.34 -14.89 -0.17
N LYS A 453 -15.53 -15.24 0.28
CA LYS A 453 -16.21 -16.51 -0.08
C LYS A 453 -16.94 -16.43 -1.42
N ALA A 454 -17.33 -15.23 -1.83
CA ALA A 454 -18.12 -14.97 -3.04
C ALA A 454 -17.30 -14.21 -4.10
N ILE A 455 -15.99 -14.19 -3.97
CA ILE A 455 -15.05 -13.56 -4.94
C ILE A 455 -15.41 -13.92 -6.38
N ASP A 456 -15.85 -15.16 -6.61
CA ASP A 456 -16.32 -15.63 -7.92
C ASP A 456 -17.52 -14.84 -8.44
N LYS A 457 -18.49 -14.51 -7.58
CA LYS A 457 -19.71 -13.79 -7.99
C LYS A 457 -19.44 -12.32 -8.23
N ASP A 458 -18.63 -11.68 -7.39
CA ASP A 458 -18.35 -10.25 -7.50
C ASP A 458 -17.31 -9.95 -8.56
N TYR A 459 -16.30 -10.81 -8.73
CA TYR A 459 -15.34 -10.73 -9.84
C TYR A 459 -16.06 -10.88 -11.18
N LEU A 460 -16.89 -11.91 -11.34
CA LEU A 460 -17.71 -12.08 -12.52
C LEU A 460 -18.64 -10.88 -12.75
N LYS A 461 -19.24 -10.32 -11.71
CA LYS A 461 -20.16 -9.19 -11.80
C LYS A 461 -19.44 -7.90 -12.19
N ILE A 462 -18.30 -7.59 -11.58
CA ILE A 462 -17.47 -6.42 -11.95
C ILE A 462 -17.05 -6.55 -13.42
N PHE A 463 -16.58 -7.73 -13.81
CA PHE A 463 -16.21 -8.02 -15.18
C PHE A 463 -17.42 -7.95 -16.16
N LEU A 464 -18.59 -8.36 -15.72
CA LEU A 464 -19.83 -8.31 -16.50
C LEU A 464 -20.39 -6.90 -16.63
N ASP A 465 -20.27 -6.08 -15.60
CA ASP A 465 -20.66 -4.67 -15.66
C ASP A 465 -19.68 -3.87 -16.51
N ALA A 466 -18.38 -4.21 -16.46
CA ALA A 466 -17.39 -3.71 -17.40
C ALA A 466 -17.66 -4.18 -18.84
N ALA A 467 -18.13 -5.42 -19.03
CA ALA A 467 -18.47 -5.95 -20.35
C ALA A 467 -19.65 -5.22 -21.03
N LYS A 468 -20.51 -4.52 -20.29
CA LYS A 468 -21.55 -3.65 -20.86
C LYS A 468 -20.97 -2.45 -21.61
N GLY A 469 -19.78 -2.00 -21.25
CA GLY A 469 -19.02 -0.94 -21.93
C GLY A 469 -18.10 -1.44 -23.05
N VAL A 470 -18.00 -2.76 -23.25
CA VAL A 470 -17.09 -3.34 -24.25
C VAL A 470 -17.66 -3.16 -25.66
N PRO A 471 -16.87 -2.64 -26.61
CA PRO A 471 -17.29 -2.49 -28.02
C PRO A 471 -17.77 -3.80 -28.64
N LYS A 472 -18.80 -3.71 -29.50
CA LYS A 472 -19.37 -4.88 -30.17
C LYS A 472 -18.35 -5.70 -30.98
N GLU A 473 -17.30 -5.05 -31.43
CA GLU A 473 -16.18 -5.62 -32.18
C GLU A 473 -15.43 -6.67 -31.34
N ILE A 474 -15.24 -6.40 -30.04
CA ILE A 474 -14.63 -7.34 -29.09
C ILE A 474 -15.58 -8.49 -28.80
N ILE A 475 -16.87 -8.20 -28.64
CA ILE A 475 -17.90 -9.22 -28.43
C ILE A 475 -17.98 -10.20 -29.60
N ASN A 476 -17.66 -9.76 -30.79
CA ASN A 476 -17.67 -10.60 -32.01
C ASN A 476 -16.31 -11.23 -32.37
N SER A 477 -15.28 -11.00 -31.55
CA SER A 477 -13.94 -11.61 -31.72
C SER A 477 -13.85 -13.02 -31.09
N ARG A 478 -12.70 -13.68 -31.22
CA ARG A 478 -12.44 -14.97 -30.51
C ARG A 478 -12.58 -14.83 -28.98
N TYR A 479 -12.38 -13.64 -28.44
CA TYR A 479 -12.60 -13.33 -27.02
C TYR A 479 -14.08 -13.10 -26.71
N GLY A 480 -14.92 -12.84 -27.73
CA GLY A 480 -16.34 -12.62 -27.58
C GLY A 480 -17.08 -13.83 -27.01
N MET A 481 -16.50 -15.05 -27.11
CA MET A 481 -17.08 -16.21 -26.41
C MET A 481 -17.00 -16.03 -24.91
N VAL A 482 -15.87 -15.57 -24.37
CA VAL A 482 -15.67 -15.26 -22.94
C VAL A 482 -16.56 -14.09 -22.56
N VAL A 483 -16.58 -13.02 -23.33
CA VAL A 483 -17.43 -11.83 -23.09
C VAL A 483 -18.92 -12.16 -23.25
N LYS A 484 -19.32 -13.00 -24.21
CA LYS A 484 -20.70 -13.49 -24.35
C LYS A 484 -21.13 -14.42 -23.22
N MET A 485 -20.23 -15.31 -22.77
CA MET A 485 -20.46 -16.09 -21.53
C MET A 485 -20.68 -15.18 -20.35
N MET A 486 -19.92 -14.12 -20.26
CA MET A 486 -19.96 -13.14 -19.17
C MET A 486 -21.16 -12.18 -19.27
N SER A 487 -21.67 -11.86 -20.47
CA SER A 487 -22.82 -10.97 -20.70
C SER A 487 -24.18 -11.67 -20.72
N SER A 488 -24.22 -12.99 -20.87
CA SER A 488 -25.47 -13.77 -20.88
C SER A 488 -25.86 -14.21 -19.47
N ASN A 489 -27.05 -13.81 -19.00
CA ASN A 489 -27.56 -14.21 -17.68
C ASN A 489 -27.65 -15.73 -17.50
N THR A 490 -27.93 -16.48 -18.56
CA THR A 490 -28.04 -17.96 -18.53
C THR A 490 -26.68 -18.62 -18.44
N LEU A 491 -25.71 -18.21 -19.25
CA LEU A 491 -24.33 -18.72 -19.23
C LEU A 491 -23.59 -18.28 -17.95
N ARG A 492 -23.91 -17.10 -17.42
CA ARG A 492 -23.45 -16.61 -16.13
C ARG A 492 -23.89 -17.53 -14.99
N SER A 493 -25.19 -17.86 -14.93
CA SER A 493 -25.73 -18.76 -13.90
C SER A 493 -25.12 -20.15 -13.99
N PHE A 494 -24.82 -20.62 -15.22
CA PHE A 494 -24.12 -21.88 -15.47
C PHE A 494 -22.66 -21.82 -15.02
N ALA A 495 -21.92 -20.77 -15.35
CA ALA A 495 -20.53 -20.59 -14.93
C ALA A 495 -20.41 -20.47 -13.40
N VAL A 496 -21.32 -19.72 -12.75
CA VAL A 496 -21.40 -19.62 -11.28
C VAL A 496 -21.79 -20.96 -10.67
N GLY A 497 -22.74 -21.70 -11.27
CA GLY A 497 -23.12 -23.05 -10.83
C GLY A 497 -21.95 -24.02 -10.93
N PHE A 498 -21.18 -23.97 -12.01
CA PHE A 498 -20.00 -24.80 -12.23
C PHE A 498 -18.86 -24.47 -11.26
N ALA A 499 -18.65 -23.19 -10.98
CA ALA A 499 -17.69 -22.71 -9.98
C ALA A 499 -18.05 -23.19 -8.56
N ASN A 500 -19.35 -23.16 -8.22
CA ASN A 500 -19.84 -23.67 -6.93
C ASN A 500 -19.72 -25.19 -6.80
N ILE A 501 -19.78 -25.94 -7.91
CA ILE A 501 -19.66 -27.41 -7.91
C ILE A 501 -18.18 -27.85 -7.84
N LEU A 502 -17.29 -27.19 -8.58
CA LEU A 502 -15.87 -27.58 -8.63
C LEU A 502 -15.05 -27.10 -7.43
N GLY A 503 -15.54 -26.12 -6.70
CA GLY A 503 -14.78 -25.40 -5.69
C GLY A 503 -13.83 -24.38 -6.30
N TYR A 504 -13.73 -23.21 -5.64
CA TYR A 504 -12.91 -22.08 -6.11
C TYR A 504 -11.43 -22.43 -6.24
N ASP A 505 -10.89 -23.19 -5.29
CA ASP A 505 -9.49 -23.61 -5.27
C ASP A 505 -9.05 -24.37 -6.54
N LYS A 506 -9.99 -25.01 -7.22
CA LYS A 506 -9.73 -25.71 -8.49
C LYS A 506 -9.81 -24.77 -9.70
N LEU A 507 -10.47 -23.63 -9.57
CA LEU A 507 -10.58 -22.62 -10.64
C LEU A 507 -9.47 -21.57 -10.57
N LEU A 508 -8.90 -21.32 -9.38
CA LEU A 508 -7.79 -20.39 -9.21
C LEU A 508 -6.64 -20.61 -10.18
N PRO A 509 -6.13 -21.83 -10.36
CA PRO A 509 -5.06 -22.09 -11.32
C PRO A 509 -5.44 -21.79 -12.78
N ILE A 510 -6.75 -21.71 -13.08
CA ILE A 510 -7.25 -21.42 -14.42
C ILE A 510 -7.40 -19.90 -14.62
N ILE A 511 -7.73 -19.17 -13.56
CA ILE A 511 -7.99 -17.71 -13.58
C ILE A 511 -6.70 -16.93 -13.32
N GLU A 512 -5.88 -17.37 -12.37
CA GLU A 512 -4.60 -16.76 -12.02
C GLU A 512 -3.48 -17.31 -12.90
N THR A 513 -3.51 -16.98 -14.16
CA THR A 513 -2.52 -17.42 -15.15
C THR A 513 -1.88 -16.22 -15.84
N VAL A 514 -0.69 -16.43 -16.37
CA VAL A 514 -0.02 -15.46 -17.27
C VAL A 514 -0.93 -15.09 -18.44
N ASP A 515 -1.75 -16.02 -18.92
CA ASP A 515 -2.69 -15.74 -19.99
C ASP A 515 -3.73 -14.69 -19.60
N THR A 516 -4.27 -14.78 -18.39
CA THR A 516 -5.30 -13.86 -17.89
C THR A 516 -4.74 -12.46 -17.58
N TYR A 517 -3.57 -12.38 -16.95
CA TYR A 517 -3.02 -11.09 -16.49
C TYR A 517 -2.14 -10.40 -17.53
N VAL A 518 -1.58 -11.15 -18.47
CA VAL A 518 -0.61 -10.62 -19.44
C VAL A 518 -1.11 -10.79 -20.87
N LYS A 519 -1.27 -12.03 -21.37
CA LYS A 519 -1.49 -12.28 -22.80
C LYS A 519 -2.82 -11.75 -23.31
N ILE A 520 -3.92 -12.02 -22.59
CA ILE A 520 -5.25 -11.54 -22.99
C ILE A 520 -5.34 -10.01 -23.00
N PRO A 521 -4.91 -9.28 -21.95
CA PRO A 521 -4.86 -7.83 -21.99
C PRO A 521 -3.96 -7.29 -23.11
N THR A 522 -2.77 -7.86 -23.30
CA THR A 522 -1.83 -7.45 -24.37
C THR A 522 -2.47 -7.62 -25.77
N GLU A 523 -3.09 -8.76 -26.05
CA GLU A 523 -3.78 -8.98 -27.34
C GLU A 523 -4.99 -8.07 -27.54
N ILE A 524 -5.72 -7.73 -26.46
CA ILE A 524 -6.82 -6.76 -26.50
C ILE A 524 -6.28 -5.37 -26.86
N ALA A 525 -5.19 -4.96 -26.21
CA ALA A 525 -4.55 -3.67 -26.51
C ALA A 525 -4.01 -3.62 -27.94
N ASP A 526 -3.34 -4.69 -28.42
CA ASP A 526 -2.83 -4.77 -29.78
C ASP A 526 -3.93 -4.63 -30.84
N LYS A 527 -5.08 -5.25 -30.60
CA LYS A 527 -6.15 -5.32 -31.57
C LYS A 527 -7.11 -4.12 -31.53
N PHE A 528 -7.40 -3.59 -30.35
CA PHE A 528 -8.46 -2.60 -30.14
C PHE A 528 -7.95 -1.32 -29.48
N GLY A 529 -6.70 -1.31 -29.01
CA GLY A 529 -6.09 -0.16 -28.36
C GLY A 529 -5.74 0.96 -29.32
N THR A 530 -5.70 2.16 -28.81
CA THR A 530 -5.17 3.34 -29.49
C THR A 530 -3.68 3.45 -29.25
N THR A 531 -2.93 3.84 -30.25
CA THR A 531 -1.50 4.13 -30.11
C THR A 531 -1.31 5.42 -29.32
N VAL A 532 -0.48 5.34 -28.29
CA VAL A 532 -0.06 6.50 -27.48
C VAL A 532 1.39 6.81 -27.80
N ALA A 533 1.63 7.92 -28.49
CA ALA A 533 2.99 8.34 -28.79
C ALA A 533 3.72 8.78 -27.49
N PRO A 534 4.96 8.35 -27.27
CA PRO A 534 5.75 8.82 -26.15
C PRO A 534 6.00 10.32 -26.26
N SER A 535 5.68 11.07 -25.21
CA SER A 535 5.90 12.53 -25.17
C SER A 535 7.33 12.89 -24.77
N TYR A 536 8.01 12.00 -24.07
CA TYR A 536 9.43 12.08 -23.66
C TYR A 536 9.90 10.70 -23.21
N SER A 537 11.20 10.56 -22.94
CA SER A 537 11.78 9.36 -22.31
C SER A 537 12.09 9.68 -20.85
N PRO A 538 11.41 9.05 -19.87
CA PRO A 538 11.64 9.36 -18.46
C PRO A 538 13.05 8.94 -18.01
N THR A 539 13.70 9.79 -17.20
CA THR A 539 14.97 9.48 -16.55
C THR A 539 14.70 8.62 -15.32
N ILE A 540 14.82 7.30 -15.48
CA ILE A 540 14.57 6.35 -14.40
C ILE A 540 15.73 6.33 -13.41
N PRO A 541 15.52 6.66 -12.11
CA PRO A 541 16.57 6.57 -11.11
C PRO A 541 17.04 5.12 -10.92
N SER A 542 18.33 4.94 -10.71
CA SER A 542 18.87 3.66 -10.27
C SER A 542 18.33 3.29 -8.87
N ILE A 543 18.38 2.00 -8.50
CA ILE A 543 17.95 1.58 -7.15
C ILE A 543 18.78 2.26 -6.05
N ALA A 544 20.08 2.51 -6.29
CA ALA A 544 20.95 3.21 -5.36
C ALA A 544 20.51 4.68 -5.15
N GLU A 545 20.12 5.38 -6.22
CA GLU A 545 19.56 6.75 -6.11
C GLU A 545 18.23 6.78 -5.38
N ARG A 546 17.38 5.76 -5.56
CA ARG A 546 16.12 5.62 -4.83
C ARG A 546 16.35 5.43 -3.34
N ILE A 547 17.25 4.52 -2.97
CA ILE A 547 17.64 4.26 -1.57
C ILE A 547 18.24 5.52 -0.93
N ALA A 548 19.12 6.22 -1.64
CA ALA A 548 19.77 7.44 -1.13
C ALA A 548 18.79 8.59 -0.82
N ARG A 549 17.56 8.55 -1.34
CA ARG A 549 16.50 9.53 -1.04
C ARG A 549 15.68 9.19 0.21
N LEU A 550 15.77 7.95 0.69
CA LEU A 550 15.03 7.48 1.85
C LEU A 550 15.73 7.90 3.15
N LYS A 551 14.94 8.15 4.18
CA LYS A 551 15.47 8.35 5.52
C LYS A 551 15.75 6.98 6.15
N TYR A 552 17.01 6.67 6.36
CA TYR A 552 17.44 5.44 7.02
C TYR A 552 18.33 5.81 8.22
N ASN A 553 18.04 5.21 9.38
CA ASN A 553 18.88 5.31 10.57
C ASN A 553 19.51 3.94 10.83
N ASP A 554 20.83 3.92 10.96
CA ASP A 554 21.59 2.70 11.15
C ASP A 554 21.20 1.96 12.43
N ASP A 555 21.19 0.62 12.35
CA ASP A 555 20.99 -0.26 13.49
C ASP A 555 22.27 -1.06 13.75
N PRO A 556 22.97 -0.81 14.87
CA PRO A 556 24.18 -1.57 15.20
C PRO A 556 23.89 -3.07 15.39
N ASN A 557 22.63 -3.45 15.61
CA ASN A 557 22.18 -4.84 15.64
C ASN A 557 21.40 -5.17 14.39
N PRO A 558 21.99 -5.88 13.42
CA PRO A 558 21.31 -6.20 12.17
C PRO A 558 19.95 -6.86 12.41
N HIS A 559 18.91 -6.28 11.81
CA HIS A 559 17.54 -6.77 11.91
C HIS A 559 17.27 -8.00 11.02
N ILE A 560 18.27 -8.44 10.25
CA ILE A 560 18.22 -9.63 9.41
C ILE A 560 19.43 -10.50 9.72
N LYS A 561 19.17 -11.77 10.05
CA LYS A 561 20.22 -12.81 10.17
C LYS A 561 19.86 -13.96 9.24
N VAL A 562 20.73 -14.27 8.30
CA VAL A 562 20.54 -15.42 7.41
C VAL A 562 20.77 -16.69 8.21
N LEU A 563 19.76 -17.54 8.29
CA LEU A 563 19.81 -18.77 9.07
C LEU A 563 20.57 -19.88 8.34
N LYS A 564 20.39 -19.99 7.03
CA LYS A 564 21.03 -21.00 6.19
C LYS A 564 21.46 -20.38 4.84
N PRO A 565 22.71 -19.90 4.73
CA PRO A 565 23.21 -19.30 3.51
C PRO A 565 23.52 -20.37 2.45
N THR A 566 22.52 -20.81 1.72
CA THR A 566 22.66 -21.75 0.61
C THR A 566 22.67 -21.05 -0.75
N SER A 567 23.15 -21.71 -1.79
CA SER A 567 23.08 -21.18 -3.16
C SER A 567 21.64 -20.98 -3.62
N GLU A 568 20.70 -21.81 -3.16
CA GLU A 568 19.27 -21.68 -3.42
C GLU A 568 18.69 -20.45 -2.75
N PHE A 569 18.99 -20.23 -1.46
CA PHE A 569 18.64 -19.00 -0.72
C PHE A 569 19.11 -17.75 -1.49
N MET A 570 20.37 -17.75 -1.93
CA MET A 570 20.90 -16.58 -2.65
C MET A 570 20.20 -16.32 -3.98
N LYS A 571 19.94 -17.34 -4.78
CA LYS A 571 19.18 -17.18 -6.02
C LYS A 571 17.80 -16.59 -5.76
N LYS A 572 17.11 -17.10 -4.73
CA LYS A 572 15.80 -16.60 -4.32
C LYS A 572 15.86 -15.15 -3.87
N MET A 573 16.81 -14.78 -3.00
CA MET A 573 16.92 -13.43 -2.45
C MET A 573 17.37 -12.38 -3.47
N ILE A 574 18.28 -12.73 -4.38
CA ILE A 574 18.67 -11.84 -5.49
C ILE A 574 17.46 -11.51 -6.38
N THR A 575 16.58 -12.48 -6.61
CA THR A 575 15.36 -12.29 -7.41
C THR A 575 14.29 -11.49 -6.68
N LEU A 576 14.05 -11.77 -5.40
CA LEU A 576 12.90 -11.24 -4.66
C LEU A 576 13.17 -9.95 -3.90
N CYS A 577 14.44 -9.60 -3.63
CA CYS A 577 14.75 -8.40 -2.86
C CYS A 577 14.58 -7.12 -3.70
N PRO A 578 13.62 -6.22 -3.36
CA PRO A 578 13.30 -5.06 -4.19
C PRO A 578 14.38 -3.96 -4.17
N THR A 579 15.43 -4.12 -3.37
CA THR A 579 16.55 -3.17 -3.24
C THR A 579 17.92 -3.82 -3.37
N ARG A 580 17.98 -5.09 -3.77
CA ARG A 580 19.24 -5.81 -3.95
C ARG A 580 20.14 -5.84 -2.71
N CYS A 581 19.59 -6.02 -1.52
CA CYS A 581 20.38 -6.07 -0.30
C CYS A 581 21.33 -7.27 -0.22
N TYR A 582 21.08 -8.34 -0.99
CA TYR A 582 21.82 -9.59 -0.91
C TYR A 582 22.82 -9.73 -2.05
N PHE A 583 24.04 -10.08 -1.72
CA PHE A 583 25.10 -10.38 -2.70
C PHE A 583 26.06 -11.45 -2.18
N MET A 584 26.75 -12.14 -3.09
CA MET A 584 27.74 -13.15 -2.77
C MET A 584 29.13 -12.54 -2.74
N GLU A 585 29.85 -12.77 -1.67
CA GLU A 585 31.30 -12.57 -1.59
C GLU A 585 32.02 -13.90 -1.42
N LYS A 586 33.37 -13.85 -1.44
CA LYS A 586 34.21 -15.06 -1.35
C LYS A 586 33.91 -15.90 -0.10
N ASP A 587 33.55 -15.25 0.99
CA ASP A 587 33.35 -15.85 2.31
C ASP A 587 31.87 -16.10 2.67
N GLY A 588 30.93 -15.85 1.73
CA GLY A 588 29.51 -16.15 1.96
C GLY A 588 28.53 -15.06 1.52
N VAL A 589 27.35 -15.08 2.14
CA VAL A 589 26.28 -14.12 1.88
C VAL A 589 26.52 -12.84 2.66
N MET A 590 26.57 -11.72 1.96
CA MET A 590 26.60 -10.39 2.55
C MET A 590 25.24 -9.72 2.42
N ILE A 591 24.87 -8.90 3.39
CA ILE A 591 23.63 -8.11 3.41
C ILE A 591 24.00 -6.65 3.62
N GLN A 592 23.58 -5.82 2.68
CA GLN A 592 23.65 -4.38 2.82
C GLN A 592 22.40 -3.88 3.55
N HIS A 593 22.47 -3.76 4.86
CA HIS A 593 21.34 -3.38 5.72
C HIS A 593 20.82 -1.98 5.44
N GLU A 594 21.70 -1.03 5.09
CA GLU A 594 21.38 0.37 4.76
C GLU A 594 20.52 0.48 3.50
N GLY A 595 20.52 -0.55 2.66
CA GLY A 595 19.65 -0.66 1.50
C GLY A 595 18.30 -1.29 1.79
N CYS A 596 18.08 -1.80 3.01
CA CYS A 596 16.87 -2.52 3.35
C CYS A 596 15.69 -1.58 3.58
N ILE A 597 14.62 -1.78 2.82
CA ILE A 597 13.35 -1.03 2.94
C ILE A 597 12.30 -1.75 3.79
N GLU A 598 12.71 -2.75 4.54
CA GLU A 598 11.86 -3.51 5.49
C GLU A 598 10.59 -4.09 4.84
N CYS A 599 10.68 -4.54 3.60
CA CYS A 599 9.55 -5.17 2.90
C CYS A 599 9.15 -6.52 3.51
N GLY A 600 10.08 -7.20 4.18
CA GLY A 600 9.87 -8.48 4.85
C GLY A 600 9.85 -9.70 3.92
N THR A 601 10.17 -9.57 2.65
CA THR A 601 10.15 -10.67 1.67
C THR A 601 11.07 -11.83 2.03
N CYS A 602 12.17 -11.54 2.74
CA CYS A 602 13.12 -12.55 3.21
C CYS A 602 12.71 -13.24 4.54
N SER A 603 11.63 -12.83 5.17
CA SER A 603 11.26 -13.29 6.53
C SER A 603 11.06 -14.80 6.65
N GLU A 604 10.65 -15.50 5.57
CA GLU A 604 10.47 -16.95 5.58
C GLU A 604 11.78 -17.69 5.90
N GLU A 605 12.90 -17.22 5.33
CA GLU A 605 14.20 -17.92 5.38
C GLU A 605 15.25 -17.22 6.26
N THR A 606 14.87 -16.14 6.93
CA THR A 606 15.76 -15.37 7.79
C THR A 606 15.15 -15.14 9.17
N ASP A 607 15.96 -14.70 10.12
CA ASP A 607 15.49 -14.14 11.39
C ASP A 607 15.21 -12.63 11.22
N TRP A 608 14.38 -12.30 10.24
CA TRP A 608 14.00 -10.92 9.99
C TRP A 608 13.04 -10.42 11.07
N LYS A 609 13.29 -9.20 11.55
CA LYS A 609 12.44 -8.50 12.52
C LYS A 609 12.31 -7.03 12.14
N HIS A 610 11.25 -6.39 12.61
CA HIS A 610 11.15 -4.95 12.48
C HIS A 610 12.20 -4.26 13.38
N PRO A 611 13.05 -3.36 12.84
CA PRO A 611 13.86 -2.49 13.68
C PRO A 611 12.96 -1.64 14.58
N ALA A 612 13.35 -1.53 15.85
CA ALA A 612 12.58 -0.79 16.85
C ALA A 612 13.07 0.66 16.99
N GLY A 613 12.17 1.56 17.38
CA GLY A 613 12.44 2.96 17.60
C GLY A 613 12.81 3.72 16.33
N GLU A 614 13.84 4.54 16.41
CA GLU A 614 14.33 5.37 15.28
C GLU A 614 15.07 4.58 14.21
N LYS A 615 15.38 3.30 14.44
CA LYS A 615 16.25 2.48 13.59
C LYS A 615 15.55 2.05 12.30
N GLY A 616 16.37 1.81 11.26
CA GLY A 616 15.91 1.36 9.94
C GLY A 616 15.25 2.44 9.11
N ILE A 617 14.37 2.02 8.18
CA ILE A 617 13.69 2.92 7.24
C ILE A 617 12.59 3.74 7.91
N SER A 618 12.42 4.99 7.46
CA SER A 618 11.29 5.83 7.82
C SER A 618 10.68 6.45 6.57
N TYR A 619 9.44 6.09 6.26
CA TYR A 619 8.69 6.61 5.14
C TYR A 619 8.03 7.95 5.48
N GLN A 620 8.07 8.89 4.52
CA GLN A 620 7.40 10.17 4.63
C GLN A 620 5.96 10.08 4.10
N TYR A 621 5.79 9.44 2.96
CA TYR A 621 4.49 9.32 2.28
C TYR A 621 3.79 7.99 2.62
N GLY A 622 4.49 6.89 2.60
CA GLY A 622 4.00 5.58 3.04
C GLY A 622 3.02 4.85 2.13
#